data_99fec947ffa8e8bbce038faae10a749b
#
_entry.id   99fec947ffa8e8bbce038faae10a749b
#
_cell.length_a   1.000
_cell.length_b   1.000
_cell.length_c   1.000
_cell.angle_alpha   90.00
_cell.angle_beta   90.00
_cell.angle_gamma   90.00
#
_symmetry.space_group_name_H-M   'P 1'
#
loop_
_entity.id
_entity.type
_entity.pdbx_description
1 polymer ?
#
loop_
_entity_poly.entity_id
_entity_poly.type
_entity_poly.pdbx_seq_one_letter_code
_entity_poly.pdbx_strand_id
1 'polypeptide(L)'
;MGLVCHWRQHDRPHRAIILARACAGAIRLKRNYLNHWGVRSIVRDDPRNFGPRLDRRSLLTGMAALAFSAAALPVPASAMPRGPRKPTVVIDAGHGGHDPGTIGFSGSLEKDVTLMAARELHAQLQATGRYRTVLTRRNDTFLGLAQRVDLARDVDGDLFISMHADSIGRPDIRGASVYTLSEVASDAQAAALAQKENRSDLLAGVNLAHQSREVSRILIDLMQRETKNRSAVFASGLLPELARHTTLISSSHRFAGFTVLTAPDIPSVLMEMGYLSNRQDEQLLASAAHRSRIAQATVRAVGRYFSQKEFLRPL
;
A
#
# COMPACT_ATOMS: atom_id res chain seq x y z
N MET A 1 41.46 50.68 -9.40
CA MET A 1 42.48 49.65 -9.25
C MET A 1 41.73 48.41 -8.80
N GLY A 2 41.27 47.50 -9.59
CA GLY A 2 41.85 46.78 -10.69
C GLY A 2 42.32 45.46 -10.21
N LEU A 3 41.52 44.42 -10.49
CA LEU A 3 42.05 43.17 -11.01
C LEU A 3 40.88 42.17 -11.24
N VAL A 4 40.52 42.09 -12.52
CA VAL A 4 39.69 41.08 -13.13
C VAL A 4 40.59 39.88 -13.46
N CYS A 5 40.23 38.69 -13.04
CA CYS A 5 40.86 37.49 -13.58
C CYS A 5 39.80 36.69 -14.37
N HIS A 6 39.97 36.81 -15.70
CA HIS A 6 39.42 35.88 -16.69
C HIS A 6 40.16 34.54 -16.63
N TRP A 7 39.40 33.43 -16.67
CA TRP A 7 39.94 32.17 -17.15
C TRP A 7 39.12 31.68 -18.34
N ARG A 8 39.85 31.54 -19.45
CA ARG A 8 39.38 31.00 -20.75
C ARG A 8 39.32 29.49 -20.75
N GLN A 9 38.34 29.01 -21.51
CA GLN A 9 38.22 27.66 -22.05
C GLN A 9 39.47 27.22 -22.84
N HIS A 10 39.93 25.96 -22.65
CA HIS A 10 40.58 25.19 -23.69
C HIS A 10 40.33 23.68 -23.50
N ASP A 11 39.70 23.14 -24.52
CA ASP A 11 39.83 21.86 -25.27
C ASP A 11 40.41 20.58 -24.63
N ARG A 12 39.60 19.56 -24.75
CA ARG A 12 39.70 18.11 -25.05
C ARG A 12 41.09 17.52 -25.42
N PRO A 13 41.21 16.12 -25.60
CA PRO A 13 40.73 14.97 -24.82
C PRO A 13 41.91 13.96 -24.54
N HIS A 14 41.80 13.11 -23.55
CA HIS A 14 42.61 11.89 -23.54
C HIS A 14 41.80 10.67 -23.09
N ARG A 15 41.72 9.72 -24.02
CA ARG A 15 41.29 8.34 -23.80
C ARG A 15 42.24 7.65 -22.82
N ALA A 16 41.71 7.00 -21.79
CA ALA A 16 42.43 5.97 -21.06
C ALA A 16 41.64 4.66 -21.14
N ILE A 17 42.16 3.77 -21.93
CA ILE A 17 41.80 2.35 -22.01
C ILE A 17 42.35 1.69 -20.76
N ILE A 18 41.54 1.11 -19.92
CA ILE A 18 41.99 0.19 -18.87
C ILE A 18 41.45 -1.20 -19.18
N LEU A 19 42.41 -2.07 -19.48
CA LEU A 19 42.23 -3.49 -19.73
C LEU A 19 41.67 -4.23 -18.52
N ALA A 20 40.63 -4.99 -18.77
CA ALA A 20 40.14 -5.99 -17.84
C ALA A 20 41.12 -7.16 -17.77
N ARG A 21 41.71 -7.43 -16.62
CA ARG A 21 42.38 -8.68 -16.30
C ARG A 21 41.43 -9.56 -15.51
N ALA A 22 41.00 -10.63 -16.13
CA ALA A 22 40.30 -11.74 -15.50
C ALA A 22 41.25 -12.43 -14.52
N CYS A 23 40.88 -12.52 -13.25
CA CYS A 23 41.46 -13.46 -12.30
C CYS A 23 40.44 -14.58 -12.03
N ALA A 24 40.72 -15.73 -12.63
CA ALA A 24 40.08 -16.98 -12.26
C ALA A 24 40.62 -17.41 -10.88
N GLY A 25 39.78 -17.35 -9.86
CA GLY A 25 40.01 -17.87 -8.51
C GLY A 25 39.20 -19.16 -8.30
N ALA A 26 39.92 -20.29 -8.37
CA ALA A 26 39.34 -21.61 -8.12
C ALA A 26 38.85 -21.73 -6.67
N ILE A 27 37.54 -21.94 -6.48
CA ILE A 27 36.98 -22.33 -5.20
C ILE A 27 37.17 -23.83 -5.02
N ARG A 28 38.09 -24.20 -4.17
CA ARG A 28 38.34 -25.55 -3.67
C ARG A 28 37.28 -25.91 -2.64
N LEU A 29 36.23 -26.61 -3.05
CA LEU A 29 35.28 -27.23 -2.13
C LEU A 29 35.99 -28.37 -1.38
N LYS A 30 36.15 -28.23 -0.07
CA LYS A 30 36.57 -29.29 0.84
C LYS A 30 35.51 -30.38 0.90
N ARG A 31 35.87 -31.51 0.38
CA ARG A 31 35.21 -32.82 0.49
C ARG A 31 35.60 -33.42 1.85
N ASN A 32 34.77 -33.25 2.88
CA ASN A 32 34.80 -34.07 4.09
C ASN A 32 33.41 -34.07 4.71
N TYR A 33 32.74 -35.19 4.62
CA TYR A 33 31.75 -35.76 5.53
C TYR A 33 30.92 -36.82 4.77
N LEU A 34 31.53 -37.99 4.57
CA LEU A 34 30.80 -39.23 4.32
C LEU A 34 31.73 -40.43 4.73
N ASN A 35 31.71 -40.74 5.99
CA ASN A 35 32.09 -42.04 6.48
C ASN A 35 31.32 -42.29 7.78
N HIS A 36 30.25 -42.99 7.70
CA HIS A 36 29.70 -43.88 8.71
C HIS A 36 28.35 -44.39 8.18
N TRP A 37 28.39 -45.53 7.62
CA TRP A 37 27.39 -46.63 7.66
C TRP A 37 27.85 -47.65 6.62
N GLY A 38 28.47 -48.72 7.15
CA GLY A 38 28.93 -49.81 6.35
C GLY A 38 27.78 -50.63 5.76
N VAL A 39 27.73 -50.69 4.46
CA VAL A 39 26.98 -51.71 3.75
C VAL A 39 27.96 -52.54 2.94
N ARG A 40 28.17 -53.79 3.37
CA ARG A 40 28.92 -54.81 2.61
C ARG A 40 28.10 -55.20 1.38
N SER A 41 28.67 -55.00 0.22
CA SER A 41 28.21 -55.60 -1.03
C SER A 41 28.46 -57.09 -1.04
N ILE A 42 27.44 -57.88 -1.18
CA ILE A 42 27.51 -59.27 -1.65
C ILE A 42 26.65 -59.37 -2.89
N VAL A 43 27.29 -59.31 -4.03
CA VAL A 43 26.69 -59.70 -5.30
C VAL A 43 26.93 -61.17 -5.44
N ARG A 44 25.87 -61.97 -5.53
CA ARG A 44 25.90 -63.30 -6.13
C ARG A 44 24.62 -63.43 -6.99
N ASP A 45 24.82 -63.37 -8.26
CA ASP A 45 23.84 -63.68 -9.29
C ASP A 45 23.51 -65.19 -9.25
N ASP A 46 22.24 -65.53 -8.97
CA ASP A 46 21.67 -66.82 -9.24
C ASP A 46 20.40 -66.64 -10.09
N PRO A 47 20.39 -67.08 -11.37
CA PRO A 47 19.31 -66.78 -12.31
C PRO A 47 18.10 -67.73 -12.24
N ARG A 48 17.82 -68.31 -11.07
CA ARG A 48 16.72 -69.30 -10.94
C ARG A 48 15.86 -69.12 -9.70
N ASN A 49 15.22 -67.96 -9.57
CA ASN A 49 14.14 -67.86 -8.61
C ASN A 49 12.95 -67.08 -9.25
N PHE A 50 11.98 -67.94 -9.68
CA PHE A 50 10.66 -67.48 -10.13
C PHE A 50 9.93 -66.87 -8.91
N GLY A 51 9.74 -65.58 -8.90
CA GLY A 51 8.88 -64.91 -7.93
C GLY A 51 7.42 -65.33 -8.04
N PRO A 52 6.64 -65.18 -6.97
CA PRO A 52 5.25 -65.64 -6.93
C PRO A 52 4.40 -64.94 -8.01
N ARG A 53 3.69 -65.75 -8.82
CA ARG A 53 2.72 -65.28 -9.80
C ARG A 53 1.56 -64.65 -9.04
N LEU A 54 1.42 -63.33 -9.17
CA LEU A 54 0.25 -62.58 -8.73
C LEU A 54 -0.95 -63.04 -9.58
N ASP A 55 -1.90 -63.75 -8.98
CA ASP A 55 -3.13 -64.11 -9.66
C ASP A 55 -4.11 -62.90 -9.69
N ARG A 56 -5.06 -62.94 -10.65
CA ARG A 56 -6.02 -61.85 -10.86
C ARG A 56 -6.96 -61.62 -9.67
N ARG A 57 -7.07 -62.57 -8.73
CA ARG A 57 -7.90 -62.42 -7.52
C ARG A 57 -7.18 -61.62 -6.43
N SER A 58 -5.85 -61.72 -6.32
CA SER A 58 -5.04 -60.93 -5.39
C SER A 58 -4.97 -59.44 -5.74
N LEU A 59 -5.10 -59.10 -7.04
CA LEU A 59 -5.16 -57.72 -7.50
C LEU A 59 -6.49 -57.01 -7.14
N LEU A 60 -7.60 -57.74 -7.14
CA LEU A 60 -8.91 -57.16 -6.82
C LEU A 60 -9.13 -56.92 -5.32
N THR A 61 -8.50 -57.71 -4.45
CA THR A 61 -8.56 -57.49 -3.00
C THR A 61 -7.64 -56.41 -2.52
N GLY A 62 -6.51 -56.16 -3.22
CA GLY A 62 -5.57 -55.05 -2.91
C GLY A 62 -6.13 -53.69 -3.26
N MET A 63 -6.96 -53.58 -4.31
CA MET A 63 -7.58 -52.27 -4.70
C MET A 63 -8.74 -51.87 -3.81
N ALA A 64 -9.43 -52.79 -3.13
CA ALA A 64 -10.51 -52.46 -2.21
C ALA A 64 -10.01 -51.87 -0.87
N ALA A 65 -8.77 -52.19 -0.46
CA ALA A 65 -8.18 -51.67 0.78
C ALA A 65 -7.60 -50.26 0.63
N LEU A 66 -7.26 -49.80 -0.61
CA LEU A 66 -6.75 -48.47 -0.86
C LEU A 66 -7.86 -47.42 -1.02
N ALA A 67 -9.10 -47.84 -1.29
CA ALA A 67 -10.22 -46.91 -1.48
C ALA A 67 -10.81 -46.36 -0.16
N PHE A 68 -10.50 -46.97 0.99
CA PHE A 68 -11.08 -46.57 2.29
C PHE A 68 -10.16 -45.67 3.16
N SER A 69 -8.91 -45.44 2.78
CA SER A 69 -7.97 -44.59 3.53
C SER A 69 -7.89 -43.17 3.03
N ALA A 70 -8.68 -42.75 2.02
CA ALA A 70 -8.68 -41.40 1.50
C ALA A 70 -9.63 -40.42 2.23
N ALA A 71 -10.25 -40.86 3.35
CA ALA A 71 -11.38 -40.13 3.93
C ALA A 71 -11.07 -39.26 5.14
N ALA A 72 -9.80 -38.91 5.41
CA ALA A 72 -9.52 -37.95 6.52
C ALA A 72 -8.18 -37.25 6.34
N LEU A 73 -7.96 -36.56 5.20
CA LEU A 73 -6.99 -35.49 5.20
C LEU A 73 -7.67 -34.30 5.83
N PRO A 74 -7.09 -33.67 6.89
CA PRO A 74 -7.64 -32.42 7.42
C PRO A 74 -7.57 -31.38 6.32
N VAL A 75 -8.71 -30.95 5.82
CA VAL A 75 -8.78 -29.77 4.93
C VAL A 75 -8.22 -28.60 5.72
N PRO A 76 -7.16 -27.93 5.24
CA PRO A 76 -6.60 -26.79 5.95
C PRO A 76 -7.72 -25.78 6.22
N ALA A 77 -7.81 -25.28 7.45
CA ALA A 77 -8.86 -24.38 7.92
C ALA A 77 -9.00 -23.08 7.08
N SER A 78 -8.01 -22.81 6.23
CA SER A 78 -8.01 -21.70 5.25
C SER A 78 -8.90 -21.93 4.01
N ALA A 79 -9.43 -23.13 3.81
CA ALA A 79 -10.27 -23.47 2.66
C ALA A 79 -11.79 -23.36 2.91
N MET A 80 -12.22 -22.98 4.12
CA MET A 80 -13.63 -22.68 4.36
C MET A 80 -13.96 -21.30 3.73
N PRO A 81 -14.98 -21.20 2.85
CA PRO A 81 -15.42 -19.90 2.36
C PRO A 81 -15.83 -19.06 3.57
N ARG A 82 -15.05 -18.02 3.86
CA ARG A 82 -15.44 -17.01 4.84
C ARG A 82 -16.77 -16.44 4.35
N GLY A 83 -17.82 -16.54 5.15
CA GLY A 83 -19.09 -15.89 4.85
C GLY A 83 -18.88 -14.41 4.51
N PRO A 84 -19.85 -13.72 3.88
CA PRO A 84 -19.69 -12.35 3.44
C PRO A 84 -19.30 -11.46 4.62
N ARG A 85 -18.01 -11.09 4.69
CA ARG A 85 -17.51 -10.16 5.71
C ARG A 85 -17.92 -8.74 5.35
N LYS A 86 -18.18 -7.91 6.35
CA LYS A 86 -18.38 -6.48 6.10
C LYS A 86 -17.08 -5.88 5.54
N PRO A 87 -17.13 -5.07 4.47
CA PRO A 87 -15.97 -4.39 3.97
C PRO A 87 -15.30 -3.54 5.06
N THR A 88 -13.96 -3.56 5.09
CA THR A 88 -13.15 -2.80 6.04
C THR A 88 -12.70 -1.48 5.40
N VAL A 89 -13.12 -0.35 5.96
CA VAL A 89 -12.65 0.98 5.56
C VAL A 89 -11.64 1.46 6.58
N VAL A 90 -10.40 1.67 6.14
CA VAL A 90 -9.33 2.24 6.95
C VAL A 90 -9.33 3.75 6.72
N ILE A 91 -9.42 4.51 7.80
CA ILE A 91 -9.43 5.97 7.79
C ILE A 91 -8.14 6.43 8.44
N ASP A 92 -7.32 7.08 7.65
CA ASP A 92 -6.05 7.62 8.10
C ASP A 92 -6.20 9.11 8.41
N ALA A 93 -5.86 9.50 9.63
CA ALA A 93 -5.73 10.90 10.00
C ALA A 93 -4.28 11.33 9.78
N GLY A 94 -4.02 12.14 8.76
CA GLY A 94 -2.68 12.62 8.44
C GLY A 94 -1.97 13.26 9.64
N HIS A 95 -0.65 13.22 9.66
CA HIS A 95 0.20 13.79 10.71
C HIS A 95 -0.03 13.19 12.11
N GLY A 96 0.36 13.92 13.17
CA GLY A 96 0.14 13.53 14.56
C GLY A 96 1.40 13.57 15.42
N GLY A 97 1.25 13.67 16.73
CA GLY A 97 2.36 13.78 17.68
C GLY A 97 3.23 15.00 17.44
N HIS A 98 4.51 14.77 17.17
CA HIS A 98 5.50 15.83 16.88
C HIS A 98 5.39 16.39 15.46
N ASP A 99 4.64 15.73 14.57
CA ASP A 99 4.35 16.25 13.23
C ASP A 99 3.02 17.04 13.24
N PRO A 100 3.06 18.38 13.23
CA PRO A 100 1.86 19.19 13.26
C PRO A 100 1.13 19.22 11.91
N GLY A 101 1.79 18.80 10.81
CA GLY A 101 1.37 19.10 9.45
C GLY A 101 1.48 20.60 9.13
N THR A 102 0.61 21.10 8.30
CA THR A 102 0.48 22.52 8.02
C THR A 102 -0.06 23.27 9.23
N ILE A 103 0.51 24.45 9.48
CA ILE A 103 -0.04 25.43 10.42
C ILE A 103 -0.86 26.43 9.62
N GLY A 104 -2.15 26.49 9.93
CA GLY A 104 -3.11 27.35 9.28
C GLY A 104 -2.88 28.84 9.60
N PHE A 105 -3.67 29.67 8.92
CA PHE A 105 -3.58 31.13 9.06
C PHE A 105 -3.83 31.63 10.49
N SER A 106 -4.76 30.99 11.21
CA SER A 106 -5.09 31.32 12.61
C SER A 106 -4.33 30.48 13.63
N GLY A 107 -3.36 29.67 13.20
CA GLY A 107 -2.61 28.76 14.06
C GLY A 107 -3.24 27.38 14.23
N SER A 108 -4.26 27.05 13.47
CA SER A 108 -4.84 25.70 13.44
C SER A 108 -3.81 24.68 12.98
N LEU A 109 -3.68 23.56 13.68
CA LEU A 109 -2.76 22.47 13.28
C LEU A 109 -3.50 21.47 12.41
N GLU A 110 -2.88 21.07 11.29
CA GLU A 110 -3.45 20.08 10.38
C GLU A 110 -3.74 18.76 11.10
N LYS A 111 -2.83 18.28 11.94
CA LYS A 111 -3.00 17.06 12.73
C LYS A 111 -4.29 17.02 13.55
N ASP A 112 -4.73 18.18 14.06
CA ASP A 112 -5.96 18.26 14.87
C ASP A 112 -7.19 18.25 13.97
N VAL A 113 -7.15 18.98 12.87
CA VAL A 113 -8.22 19.03 11.87
C VAL A 113 -8.47 17.64 11.27
N THR A 114 -7.41 16.96 10.86
CA THR A 114 -7.48 15.62 10.26
C THR A 114 -8.00 14.58 11.26
N LEU A 115 -7.56 14.64 12.52
CA LEU A 115 -8.06 13.74 13.56
C LEU A 115 -9.55 13.93 13.85
N MET A 116 -10.00 15.20 13.95
CA MET A 116 -11.42 15.50 14.15
C MET A 116 -12.27 15.01 12.98
N ALA A 117 -11.82 15.25 11.75
CA ALA A 117 -12.53 14.82 10.54
C ALA A 117 -12.55 13.29 10.39
N ALA A 118 -11.43 12.62 10.67
CA ALA A 118 -11.34 11.16 10.62
C ALA A 118 -12.25 10.49 11.66
N ARG A 119 -12.33 11.04 12.87
CA ARG A 119 -13.26 10.55 13.91
C ARG A 119 -14.72 10.73 13.50
N GLU A 120 -15.07 11.85 12.88
CA GLU A 120 -16.42 12.12 12.38
C GLU A 120 -16.79 11.12 11.27
N LEU A 121 -15.90 10.92 10.29
CA LEU A 121 -16.11 9.92 9.23
C LEU A 121 -16.26 8.50 9.80
N HIS A 122 -15.41 8.14 10.76
CA HIS A 122 -15.46 6.85 11.43
C HIS A 122 -16.83 6.65 12.12
N ALA A 123 -17.30 7.64 12.88
CA ALA A 123 -18.57 7.56 13.58
C ALA A 123 -19.76 7.38 12.60
N GLN A 124 -19.77 8.16 11.52
CA GLN A 124 -20.83 8.08 10.52
C GLN A 124 -20.82 6.76 9.74
N LEU A 125 -19.65 6.24 9.36
CA LEU A 125 -19.55 4.92 8.71
C LEU A 125 -19.98 3.80 9.64
N GLN A 126 -19.57 3.84 10.91
CA GLN A 126 -20.03 2.87 11.93
C GLN A 126 -21.55 2.89 12.11
N ALA A 127 -22.16 4.08 12.14
CA ALA A 127 -23.60 4.24 12.29
C ALA A 127 -24.40 3.57 11.16
N THR A 128 -23.81 3.39 9.96
CA THR A 128 -24.46 2.65 8.87
C THR A 128 -24.63 1.15 9.16
N GLY A 129 -23.84 0.59 10.06
CA GLY A 129 -23.80 -0.85 10.35
C GLY A 129 -23.26 -1.72 9.20
N ARG A 130 -22.89 -1.13 8.05
CA ARG A 130 -22.52 -1.83 6.81
C ARG A 130 -21.04 -2.16 6.71
N TYR A 131 -20.17 -1.42 7.41
CA TYR A 131 -18.72 -1.47 7.29
C TYR A 131 -18.07 -1.79 8.63
N ARG A 132 -16.91 -2.45 8.58
CA ARG A 132 -15.92 -2.41 9.64
C ARG A 132 -15.06 -1.18 9.40
N THR A 133 -14.84 -0.33 10.40
CA THR A 133 -14.03 0.88 10.25
C THR A 133 -12.87 0.88 11.23
N VAL A 134 -11.70 1.26 10.75
CA VAL A 134 -10.47 1.33 11.54
C VAL A 134 -9.84 2.70 11.34
N LEU A 135 -9.47 3.36 12.43
CA LEU A 135 -8.66 4.58 12.43
C LEU A 135 -7.18 4.19 12.56
N THR A 136 -6.31 4.78 11.77
CA THR A 136 -4.86 4.59 11.92
C THR A 136 -4.36 5.11 13.26
N ARG A 137 -4.85 6.28 13.68
CA ARG A 137 -4.63 6.83 15.02
C ARG A 137 -5.93 7.32 15.64
N ARG A 138 -6.05 7.18 16.94
CA ARG A 138 -7.21 7.63 17.72
C ARG A 138 -6.92 8.86 18.56
N ASN A 139 -5.66 9.20 18.75
CA ASN A 139 -5.16 10.28 19.58
C ASN A 139 -4.11 11.09 18.82
N ASP A 140 -3.54 12.09 19.45
CA ASP A 140 -2.41 12.87 18.93
C ASP A 140 -1.11 12.06 19.07
N THR A 141 -0.95 11.05 18.22
CA THR A 141 0.24 10.20 18.14
C THR A 141 0.78 10.24 16.72
N PHE A 142 2.10 10.26 16.60
CA PHE A 142 2.76 10.12 15.30
C PHE A 142 2.76 8.65 14.85
N LEU A 143 2.46 8.44 13.56
CA LEU A 143 2.64 7.17 12.86
C LEU A 143 3.39 7.43 11.57
N GLY A 144 4.48 6.71 11.34
CA GLY A 144 5.22 6.75 10.08
C GLY A 144 4.36 6.25 8.91
N LEU A 145 4.68 6.70 7.69
CA LEU A 145 3.88 6.38 6.49
C LEU A 145 3.80 4.88 6.23
N ALA A 146 4.91 4.16 6.39
CA ALA A 146 4.93 2.70 6.25
C ALA A 146 4.02 2.02 7.29
N GLN A 147 4.04 2.49 8.55
CA GLN A 147 3.18 1.94 9.61
C GLN A 147 1.68 2.11 9.32
N ARG A 148 1.29 3.21 8.65
CA ARG A 148 -0.10 3.44 8.21
C ARG A 148 -0.53 2.43 7.15
N VAL A 149 0.36 2.15 6.19
CA VAL A 149 0.17 1.14 5.14
C VAL A 149 0.10 -0.27 5.75
N ASP A 150 1.06 -0.62 6.63
CA ASP A 150 1.10 -1.92 7.29
C ASP A 150 -0.16 -2.15 8.13
N LEU A 151 -0.58 -1.16 8.92
CA LEU A 151 -1.82 -1.24 9.69
C LEU A 151 -3.04 -1.51 8.79
N ALA A 152 -3.13 -0.83 7.64
CA ALA A 152 -4.24 -1.06 6.71
C ALA A 152 -4.25 -2.49 6.18
N ARG A 153 -3.09 -3.08 5.92
CA ARG A 153 -2.95 -4.47 5.46
C ARG A 153 -3.21 -5.48 6.58
N ASP A 154 -2.71 -5.22 7.78
CA ASP A 154 -2.90 -6.10 8.95
C ASP A 154 -4.38 -6.26 9.35
N VAL A 155 -5.20 -5.26 9.03
CA VAL A 155 -6.64 -5.33 9.30
C VAL A 155 -7.48 -5.80 8.10
N ASP A 156 -6.85 -6.31 7.04
CA ASP A 156 -7.51 -6.69 5.79
C ASP A 156 -8.39 -5.54 5.25
N GLY A 157 -7.80 -4.35 5.05
CA GLY A 157 -8.49 -3.16 4.52
C GLY A 157 -8.99 -3.39 3.09
N ASP A 158 -10.22 -2.98 2.81
CA ASP A 158 -10.79 -3.00 1.45
C ASP A 158 -10.78 -1.63 0.79
N LEU A 159 -10.59 -0.57 1.58
CA LEU A 159 -10.44 0.82 1.14
C LEU A 159 -9.65 1.61 2.18
N PHE A 160 -8.68 2.39 1.73
CA PHE A 160 -7.90 3.30 2.57
C PHE A 160 -8.17 4.76 2.17
N ILE A 161 -8.51 5.59 3.14
CA ILE A 161 -8.79 7.02 2.94
C ILE A 161 -7.89 7.83 3.89
N SER A 162 -6.86 8.47 3.35
CA SER A 162 -6.02 9.40 4.10
C SER A 162 -6.62 10.80 4.02
N MET A 163 -6.81 11.44 5.17
CA MET A 163 -7.47 12.73 5.31
C MET A 163 -6.45 13.80 5.65
N HIS A 164 -6.40 14.86 4.86
CA HIS A 164 -5.45 15.97 4.92
C HIS A 164 -6.13 17.32 4.78
N ALA A 165 -5.40 18.39 5.11
CA ALA A 165 -5.83 19.80 4.99
C ALA A 165 -4.61 20.70 4.84
N ASP A 166 -3.78 20.41 3.85
CA ASP A 166 -2.45 20.98 3.69
C ASP A 166 -2.42 22.49 3.28
N SER A 167 -1.29 22.93 2.81
CA SER A 167 -1.02 24.26 2.26
C SER A 167 -0.41 24.13 0.87
N ILE A 168 -0.95 24.90 -0.07
CA ILE A 168 -0.41 24.96 -1.44
C ILE A 168 0.58 26.14 -1.63
N GLY A 169 0.87 26.92 -0.59
CA GLY A 169 1.71 28.12 -0.71
C GLY A 169 1.07 29.27 -1.50
N ARG A 170 -0.22 29.14 -1.87
CA ARG A 170 -1.06 30.15 -2.55
C ARG A 170 -2.36 30.32 -1.79
N PRO A 171 -2.49 31.42 -1.02
CA PRO A 171 -3.67 31.66 -0.16
C PRO A 171 -4.98 31.85 -0.94
N ASP A 172 -4.92 32.13 -2.24
CA ASP A 172 -6.06 32.28 -3.13
C ASP A 172 -6.67 30.92 -3.56
N ILE A 173 -5.89 29.84 -3.49
CA ILE A 173 -6.38 28.49 -3.82
C ILE A 173 -7.14 27.91 -2.63
N ARG A 174 -8.35 27.42 -2.91
CA ARG A 174 -9.24 26.84 -1.93
C ARG A 174 -10.08 25.71 -2.52
N GLY A 175 -10.57 24.84 -1.64
CA GLY A 175 -11.48 23.76 -1.98
C GLY A 175 -10.83 22.38 -1.86
N ALA A 176 -11.66 21.36 -1.91
CA ALA A 176 -11.22 19.98 -1.76
C ALA A 176 -10.61 19.41 -3.04
N SER A 177 -9.75 18.41 -2.88
CA SER A 177 -9.19 17.59 -3.96
C SER A 177 -8.95 16.16 -3.48
N VAL A 178 -8.82 15.23 -4.42
CA VAL A 178 -8.55 13.81 -4.15
C VAL A 178 -7.36 13.38 -4.98
N TYR A 179 -6.41 12.73 -4.33
CA TYR A 179 -5.19 12.22 -4.95
C TYR A 179 -5.19 10.69 -4.96
N THR A 180 -4.68 10.13 -6.06
CA THR A 180 -4.39 8.70 -6.21
C THR A 180 -2.91 8.48 -6.51
N LEU A 181 -2.42 7.27 -6.25
CA LEU A 181 -1.02 6.92 -6.47
C LEU A 181 -0.67 6.89 -7.96
N SER A 182 0.42 7.56 -8.33
CA SER A 182 1.06 7.45 -9.64
C SER A 182 2.56 7.73 -9.53
N GLU A 183 3.35 7.10 -10.37
CA GLU A 183 4.79 7.37 -10.48
C GLU A 183 5.07 8.74 -11.10
N VAL A 184 4.18 9.17 -12.01
CA VAL A 184 4.25 10.50 -12.63
C VAL A 184 3.16 11.37 -12.04
N ALA A 185 3.53 12.53 -11.50
CA ALA A 185 2.56 13.46 -10.94
C ALA A 185 1.74 14.16 -12.05
N SER A 186 0.47 14.48 -11.74
CA SER A 186 -0.44 15.17 -12.66
C SER A 186 0.03 16.58 -13.01
N ASP A 187 0.71 17.23 -12.07
CA ASP A 187 1.24 18.58 -12.20
C ASP A 187 2.29 18.87 -11.11
N ALA A 188 2.98 20.03 -11.23
CA ALA A 188 4.03 20.41 -10.31
C ALA A 188 3.56 20.60 -8.85
N GLN A 189 2.31 21.04 -8.64
CA GLN A 189 1.76 21.20 -7.29
C GLN A 189 1.50 19.83 -6.63
N ALA A 190 0.95 18.87 -7.39
CA ALA A 190 0.77 17.50 -6.90
C ALA A 190 2.10 16.82 -6.57
N ALA A 191 3.14 17.05 -7.40
CA ALA A 191 4.49 16.58 -7.12
C ALA A 191 5.07 17.19 -5.84
N ALA A 192 4.92 18.50 -5.66
CA ALA A 192 5.42 19.22 -4.48
C ALA A 192 4.70 18.78 -3.21
N LEU A 193 3.37 18.57 -3.28
CA LEU A 193 2.57 18.07 -2.16
C LEU A 193 3.03 16.66 -1.76
N ALA A 194 3.14 15.73 -2.71
CA ALA A 194 3.61 14.37 -2.43
C ALA A 194 5.03 14.38 -1.84
N GLN A 195 5.91 15.24 -2.32
CA GLN A 195 7.25 15.39 -1.77
C GLN A 195 7.23 15.90 -0.31
N LYS A 196 6.34 16.83 0.00
CA LYS A 196 6.17 17.36 1.36
C LYS A 196 5.66 16.28 2.29
N GLU A 197 4.58 15.60 1.92
CA GLU A 197 3.97 14.54 2.71
C GLU A 197 4.94 13.37 2.96
N ASN A 198 5.70 12.96 1.95
CA ASN A 198 6.69 11.90 2.08
C ASN A 198 7.88 12.25 3.00
N ARG A 199 8.09 13.53 3.33
CA ARG A 199 9.13 13.97 4.28
C ARG A 199 8.72 13.83 5.75
N SER A 200 7.48 13.57 6.07
CA SER A 200 7.03 13.40 7.46
C SER A 200 7.82 12.32 8.20
N ASP A 201 8.18 11.23 7.52
CA ASP A 201 9.02 10.15 8.07
C ASP A 201 10.46 10.59 8.36
N LEU A 202 11.03 11.50 7.57
CA LEU A 202 12.39 12.03 7.79
C LEU A 202 12.47 12.88 9.05
N LEU A 203 11.42 13.64 9.36
CA LEU A 203 11.30 14.42 10.60
C LEU A 203 11.23 13.53 11.83
N ALA A 204 10.78 12.29 11.67
CA ALA A 204 10.67 11.28 12.72
C ALA A 204 11.95 10.46 12.94
N GLY A 205 13.01 10.68 12.16
CA GLY A 205 14.25 9.90 12.24
C GLY A 205 14.12 8.46 11.76
N VAL A 206 13.09 8.13 10.98
CA VAL A 206 12.88 6.81 10.41
C VAL A 206 13.87 6.58 9.26
N ASN A 207 14.73 5.57 9.40
CA ASN A 207 15.72 5.21 8.37
C ASN A 207 15.06 4.32 7.31
N LEU A 208 14.85 4.85 6.11
CA LEU A 208 14.20 4.17 4.97
C LEU A 208 15.09 3.12 4.26
N ALA A 209 16.26 2.75 4.82
CA ALA A 209 17.30 2.00 4.11
C ALA A 209 17.06 0.49 3.91
N HIS A 210 15.94 -0.10 4.29
CA HIS A 210 15.74 -1.56 4.17
C HIS A 210 14.36 -1.94 3.64
N GLN A 211 14.19 -1.92 2.30
CA GLN A 211 13.19 -2.78 1.66
C GLN A 211 13.67 -3.28 0.31
N SER A 212 14.32 -4.44 0.31
CA SER A 212 14.52 -5.25 -0.89
C SER A 212 13.89 -6.62 -0.67
N ARG A 213 12.81 -6.91 -1.39
CA ARG A 213 12.36 -8.30 -1.62
C ARG A 213 12.01 -8.46 -3.09
N GLU A 214 12.85 -9.20 -3.78
CA GLU A 214 12.55 -9.79 -5.08
C GLU A 214 11.49 -10.87 -4.89
N VAL A 215 10.23 -10.54 -5.14
CA VAL A 215 9.17 -11.55 -5.28
C VAL A 215 8.29 -11.14 -6.44
N SER A 216 8.27 -11.97 -7.48
CA SER A 216 7.30 -12.01 -8.61
C SER A 216 6.80 -10.64 -9.08
N ARG A 217 7.68 -9.81 -9.62
CA ARG A 217 7.37 -8.45 -10.11
C ARG A 217 6.10 -8.38 -10.97
N ILE A 218 5.89 -9.35 -11.86
CA ILE A 218 4.76 -9.33 -12.80
C ILE A 218 3.40 -9.41 -12.08
N LEU A 219 3.27 -10.26 -11.06
CA LEU A 219 2.01 -10.40 -10.32
C LEU A 219 1.73 -9.17 -9.45
N ILE A 220 2.77 -8.64 -8.81
CA ILE A 220 2.69 -7.40 -8.02
C ILE A 220 2.30 -6.22 -8.93
N ASP A 221 2.90 -6.11 -10.12
CA ASP A 221 2.59 -5.04 -11.07
C ASP A 221 1.12 -5.09 -11.55
N LEU A 222 0.59 -6.30 -11.78
CA LEU A 222 -0.82 -6.47 -12.15
C LEU A 222 -1.76 -6.10 -11.01
N MET A 223 -1.46 -6.54 -9.78
CA MET A 223 -2.23 -6.17 -8.58
C MET A 223 -2.21 -4.66 -8.36
N GLN A 224 -1.05 -4.02 -8.47
CA GLN A 224 -0.94 -2.56 -8.33
C GLN A 224 -1.73 -1.80 -9.39
N ARG A 225 -1.76 -2.27 -10.64
CA ARG A 225 -2.58 -1.65 -11.70
C ARG A 225 -4.06 -1.70 -11.37
N GLU A 226 -4.55 -2.86 -10.95
CA GLU A 226 -5.96 -3.02 -10.55
C GLU A 226 -6.30 -2.16 -9.34
N THR A 227 -5.42 -2.12 -8.33
CA THR A 227 -5.57 -1.29 -7.14
C THR A 227 -5.59 0.21 -7.50
N LYS A 228 -4.70 0.69 -8.39
CA LYS A 228 -4.70 2.07 -8.89
C LYS A 228 -6.01 2.39 -9.63
N ASN A 229 -6.52 1.48 -10.47
CA ASN A 229 -7.79 1.65 -11.17
C ASN A 229 -8.96 1.77 -10.19
N ARG A 230 -9.04 0.90 -9.19
CA ARG A 230 -10.06 0.93 -8.14
C ARG A 230 -9.97 2.22 -7.31
N SER A 231 -8.77 2.70 -7.02
CA SER A 231 -8.55 4.00 -6.36
C SER A 231 -9.11 5.16 -7.19
N ALA A 232 -8.86 5.16 -8.50
CA ALA A 232 -9.37 6.17 -9.42
C ALA A 232 -10.91 6.13 -9.54
N VAL A 233 -11.51 4.93 -9.54
CA VAL A 233 -12.97 4.76 -9.52
C VAL A 233 -13.56 5.34 -8.24
N PHE A 234 -12.96 5.05 -7.08
CA PHE A 234 -13.42 5.63 -5.81
C PHE A 234 -13.27 7.16 -5.80
N ALA A 235 -12.11 7.70 -6.23
CA ALA A 235 -11.88 9.15 -6.32
C ALA A 235 -12.91 9.84 -7.21
N SER A 236 -13.21 9.26 -8.38
CA SER A 236 -14.21 9.77 -9.33
C SER A 236 -15.64 9.75 -8.76
N GLY A 237 -15.95 8.79 -7.90
CA GLY A 237 -17.23 8.72 -7.18
C GLY A 237 -17.31 9.65 -5.97
N LEU A 238 -16.18 9.96 -5.32
CA LEU A 238 -16.10 10.83 -4.15
C LEU A 238 -16.26 12.31 -4.51
N LEU A 239 -15.60 12.76 -5.56
CA LEU A 239 -15.56 14.18 -5.95
C LEU A 239 -16.96 14.80 -6.18
N PRO A 240 -17.90 14.17 -6.92
CA PRO A 240 -19.26 14.71 -7.07
C PRO A 240 -20.02 14.82 -5.75
N GLU A 241 -19.74 13.94 -4.78
CA GLU A 241 -20.37 14.01 -3.46
C GLU A 241 -19.80 15.16 -2.64
N LEU A 242 -18.47 15.39 -2.71
CA LEU A 242 -17.82 16.53 -2.06
C LEU A 242 -18.29 17.85 -2.66
N ALA A 243 -18.43 17.94 -3.99
CA ALA A 243 -18.87 19.15 -4.69
C ALA A 243 -20.24 19.69 -4.23
N ARG A 244 -21.08 18.85 -3.63
CA ARG A 244 -22.37 19.25 -3.05
C ARG A 244 -22.24 20.02 -1.75
N HIS A 245 -21.09 19.96 -1.10
CA HIS A 245 -20.90 20.45 0.26
C HIS A 245 -19.72 21.38 0.42
N THR A 246 -18.76 21.35 -0.50
CA THR A 246 -17.58 22.20 -0.51
C THR A 246 -17.18 22.57 -1.94
N THR A 247 -16.42 23.63 -2.09
CA THR A 247 -15.77 23.97 -3.37
C THR A 247 -14.73 22.89 -3.68
N LEU A 248 -14.56 22.57 -4.96
CA LEU A 248 -13.45 21.77 -5.44
C LEU A 248 -12.44 22.68 -6.13
N ILE A 249 -11.15 22.35 -6.05
CA ILE A 249 -10.14 23.01 -6.90
C ILE A 249 -10.34 22.61 -8.36
N SER A 250 -9.87 23.46 -9.30
CA SER A 250 -9.74 23.06 -10.70
C SER A 250 -8.84 21.81 -10.78
N SER A 251 -9.20 20.83 -11.58
CA SER A 251 -8.50 19.53 -11.62
C SER A 251 -8.44 18.87 -10.23
N SER A 252 -9.61 18.61 -9.67
CA SER A 252 -9.75 18.08 -8.31
C SER A 252 -9.38 16.61 -8.13
N HIS A 253 -9.35 15.80 -9.21
CA HIS A 253 -8.71 14.49 -9.21
C HIS A 253 -7.28 14.64 -9.71
N ARG A 254 -6.35 14.39 -8.83
CA ARG A 254 -4.90 14.52 -9.09
C ARG A 254 -4.19 13.22 -8.75
N PHE A 255 -2.94 13.09 -9.14
CA PHE A 255 -2.13 11.92 -8.82
C PHE A 255 -0.65 12.28 -8.65
N ALA A 256 0.03 11.58 -7.77
CA ALA A 256 1.47 11.69 -7.51
C ALA A 256 1.98 10.50 -6.67
N GLY A 257 3.28 10.46 -6.41
CA GLY A 257 3.96 9.40 -5.67
C GLY A 257 3.83 9.51 -4.16
N PHE A 258 2.63 9.41 -3.61
CA PHE A 258 2.40 9.42 -2.16
C PHE A 258 2.77 8.09 -1.53
N THR A 259 3.71 8.07 -0.60
CA THR A 259 4.15 6.85 0.11
C THR A 259 3.01 6.20 0.90
N VAL A 260 2.13 7.00 1.49
CA VAL A 260 0.98 6.48 2.26
C VAL A 260 -0.05 5.73 1.41
N LEU A 261 -0.02 5.86 0.08
CA LEU A 261 -0.94 5.21 -0.85
C LEU A 261 -0.34 3.96 -1.53
N THR A 262 0.80 3.46 -1.06
CA THR A 262 1.57 2.40 -1.75
C THR A 262 1.13 0.97 -1.45
N ALA A 263 0.07 0.75 -0.67
CA ALA A 263 -0.48 -0.59 -0.47
C ALA A 263 -0.80 -1.24 -1.82
N PRO A 264 -0.19 -2.39 -2.18
CA PRO A 264 -0.34 -2.97 -3.51
C PRO A 264 -1.72 -3.59 -3.74
N ASP A 265 -2.42 -3.90 -2.66
CA ASP A 265 -3.63 -4.72 -2.57
C ASP A 265 -4.85 -3.93 -2.02
N ILE A 266 -4.67 -2.68 -1.60
CA ILE A 266 -5.74 -1.87 -1.01
C ILE A 266 -5.96 -0.60 -1.84
N PRO A 267 -7.13 -0.42 -2.48
CA PRO A 267 -7.49 0.85 -3.12
C PRO A 267 -7.38 2.00 -2.12
N SER A 268 -6.61 3.03 -2.49
CA SER A 268 -6.18 4.07 -1.57
C SER A 268 -6.32 5.46 -2.19
N VAL A 269 -6.83 6.42 -1.42
CA VAL A 269 -6.88 7.83 -1.80
C VAL A 269 -6.38 8.72 -0.67
N LEU A 270 -5.79 9.87 -1.04
CA LEU A 270 -5.55 10.97 -0.12
C LEU A 270 -6.55 12.09 -0.47
N MET A 271 -7.32 12.51 0.51
CA MET A 271 -8.34 13.54 0.37
C MET A 271 -7.89 14.81 1.08
N GLU A 272 -7.61 15.85 0.30
CA GLU A 272 -7.52 17.22 0.82
C GLU A 272 -8.94 17.76 1.01
N MET A 273 -9.32 18.01 2.25
CA MET A 273 -10.66 18.52 2.58
C MET A 273 -10.84 20.01 2.31
N GLY A 274 -9.76 20.71 2.07
CA GLY A 274 -9.54 22.15 1.86
C GLY A 274 -8.12 22.47 2.29
N TYR A 275 -7.72 23.74 2.18
CA TYR A 275 -6.33 24.16 2.45
C TYR A 275 -6.26 25.14 3.62
N LEU A 276 -5.50 24.79 4.66
CA LEU A 276 -5.30 25.64 5.84
C LEU A 276 -4.55 26.95 5.52
N SER A 277 -3.88 27.03 4.34
CA SER A 277 -3.33 28.27 3.81
C SER A 277 -4.39 29.26 3.33
N ASN A 278 -5.64 28.83 3.13
CA ASN A 278 -6.76 29.69 2.78
C ASN A 278 -7.66 29.94 4.00
N ARG A 279 -7.86 31.21 4.34
CA ARG A 279 -8.65 31.60 5.53
C ARG A 279 -10.08 31.06 5.52
N GLN A 280 -10.74 31.00 4.36
CA GLN A 280 -12.11 30.51 4.27
C GLN A 280 -12.18 28.99 4.47
N ASP A 281 -11.23 28.24 3.87
CA ASP A 281 -11.16 26.79 4.07
C ASP A 281 -10.80 26.45 5.51
N GLU A 282 -9.85 27.18 6.13
CA GLU A 282 -9.53 27.01 7.55
C GLU A 282 -10.75 27.20 8.45
N GLN A 283 -11.55 28.25 8.22
CA GLN A 283 -12.79 28.50 8.98
C GLN A 283 -13.81 27.38 8.77
N LEU A 284 -13.97 26.91 7.53
CA LEU A 284 -14.85 25.78 7.22
C LEU A 284 -14.40 24.50 7.92
N LEU A 285 -13.12 24.18 7.86
CA LEU A 285 -12.53 22.99 8.48
C LEU A 285 -12.56 23.05 10.01
N ALA A 286 -12.50 24.21 10.62
CA ALA A 286 -12.71 24.42 12.05
C ALA A 286 -14.18 24.11 12.46
N SER A 287 -15.16 24.24 11.53
CA SER A 287 -16.56 23.99 11.80
C SER A 287 -16.91 22.50 11.87
N ALA A 288 -17.43 22.04 12.99
CA ALA A 288 -17.92 20.67 13.14
C ALA A 288 -19.00 20.33 12.10
N ALA A 289 -19.91 21.27 11.84
CA ALA A 289 -20.99 21.09 10.85
C ALA A 289 -20.43 20.89 9.43
N HIS A 290 -19.34 21.58 9.05
CA HIS A 290 -18.71 21.40 7.76
C HIS A 290 -18.02 20.05 7.68
N ARG A 291 -17.23 19.66 8.68
CA ARG A 291 -16.58 18.34 8.73
C ARG A 291 -17.61 17.20 8.66
N SER A 292 -18.75 17.36 9.35
CA SER A 292 -19.85 16.37 9.28
C SER A 292 -20.43 16.25 7.87
N ARG A 293 -20.57 17.35 7.11
CA ARG A 293 -21.02 17.30 5.70
C ARG A 293 -19.99 16.60 4.79
N ILE A 294 -18.70 16.86 4.98
CA ILE A 294 -17.61 16.15 4.26
C ILE A 294 -17.65 14.65 4.57
N ALA A 295 -17.78 14.29 5.85
CA ALA A 295 -17.91 12.89 6.25
C ALA A 295 -19.13 12.24 5.62
N GLN A 296 -20.30 12.89 5.63
CA GLN A 296 -21.52 12.40 5.00
C GLN A 296 -21.37 12.19 3.48
N ALA A 297 -20.70 13.11 2.78
CA ALA A 297 -20.37 12.96 1.37
C ALA A 297 -19.49 11.72 1.14
N THR A 298 -18.49 11.54 1.97
CA THR A 298 -17.59 10.37 1.90
C THR A 298 -18.32 9.07 2.18
N VAL A 299 -19.21 9.03 3.18
CA VAL A 299 -20.08 7.85 3.46
C VAL A 299 -20.92 7.47 2.24
N ARG A 300 -21.52 8.44 1.54
CA ARG A 300 -22.27 8.16 0.30
C ARG A 300 -21.40 7.60 -0.81
N ALA A 301 -20.19 8.15 -0.98
CA ALA A 301 -19.23 7.66 -1.96
C ALA A 301 -18.77 6.23 -1.64
N VAL A 302 -18.44 5.93 -0.38
CA VAL A 302 -18.12 4.57 0.10
C VAL A 302 -19.29 3.61 -0.18
N GLY A 303 -20.53 4.06 0.09
CA GLY A 303 -21.72 3.25 -0.18
C GLY A 303 -21.88 2.88 -1.65
N ARG A 304 -21.68 3.84 -2.56
CA ARG A 304 -21.72 3.57 -4.01
C ARG A 304 -20.59 2.66 -4.45
N TYR A 305 -19.38 2.91 -3.96
CA TYR A 305 -18.20 2.14 -4.31
C TYR A 305 -18.42 0.65 -4.03
N PHE A 306 -18.80 0.29 -2.81
CA PHE A 306 -19.02 -1.10 -2.44
C PHE A 306 -20.33 -1.72 -2.98
N SER A 307 -21.24 -0.92 -3.53
CA SER A 307 -22.44 -1.44 -4.20
C SER A 307 -22.20 -1.85 -5.66
N GLN A 308 -21.09 -1.49 -6.25
CA GLN A 308 -20.73 -1.89 -7.61
C GLN A 308 -20.37 -3.39 -7.62
N LYS A 309 -21.06 -4.18 -8.45
CA LYS A 309 -20.91 -5.65 -8.51
C LYS A 309 -19.47 -6.12 -8.83
N GLU A 310 -18.67 -5.29 -9.48
CA GLU A 310 -17.28 -5.59 -9.84
C GLU A 310 -16.36 -5.72 -8.64
N PHE A 311 -16.67 -5.04 -7.53
CA PHE A 311 -15.86 -5.09 -6.30
C PHE A 311 -16.20 -6.27 -5.39
N LEU A 312 -17.27 -7.02 -5.69
CA LEU A 312 -17.69 -8.20 -4.95
C LEU A 312 -17.09 -9.50 -5.50
N ARG A 313 -16.32 -9.46 -6.59
CA ARG A 313 -15.59 -10.63 -7.09
C ARG A 313 -14.25 -10.73 -6.37
N PRO A 314 -13.93 -11.88 -5.76
CA PRO A 314 -12.58 -12.11 -5.24
C PRO A 314 -11.57 -12.05 -6.40
N LEU A 315 -10.42 -11.45 -6.15
CA LEU A 315 -9.25 -11.49 -7.04
C LEU A 315 -8.73 -12.91 -7.14
#